data_4e9541643e84db4844e563d0b7dda6f5
#
_entry.id   4e9541643e84db4844e563d0b7dda6f5
#
_cell.length_a   1.000
_cell.length_b   1.000
_cell.length_c   1.000
_cell.angle_alpha   90.00
_cell.angle_beta   90.00
_cell.angle_gamma   90.00
#
_symmetry.space_group_name_H-M   'P 1'
#
loop_
_entity.id
_entity.type
_entity.pdbx_description
1 polymer ?
#
loop_
_entity_poly.entity_id
_entity_poly.type
_entity_poly.pdbx_seq_one_letter_code
_entity_poly.pdbx_strand_id
1 'polypeptide(L)'
;NTGTFSAECETPSSIIKLAYKILNSKNDRVADLCSGVGNFLTFAALQNDECSLYGVEINTQAEAISEIRLSIFNNEVEIELGSALEISKDKKFDKIFCNYPWGIRPQYMLGVERKLNTFDERMPELKKIAIADWYFILNVVDHLSENGKAVVATTNGITWNGGASKKIRERLIKMGFLEAVIALPQKMFASTAIATSILVLSKNNFESVRFVDASELATVGR
;
A
#
# COMPACT_ATOMS: atom_id res chain seq x y z
N ASN A 1 -24.70 10.94 -3.49
CA ASN A 1 -24.62 9.47 -3.58
C ASN A 1 -23.70 9.02 -2.48
N THR A 2 -24.28 8.65 -1.36
CA THR A 2 -23.61 7.93 -0.28
C THR A 2 -23.17 6.59 -0.87
N GLY A 3 -21.89 6.52 -1.27
CA GLY A 3 -21.30 5.27 -1.68
C GLY A 3 -21.49 4.27 -0.56
N THR A 4 -22.20 3.20 -0.83
CA THR A 4 -22.19 2.01 -0.02
C THR A 4 -20.76 1.72 0.36
N PHE A 5 -20.49 1.60 1.63
CA PHE A 5 -19.25 1.10 2.19
C PHE A 5 -19.07 -0.30 1.58
N SER A 6 -18.40 -0.37 0.46
CA SER A 6 -18.34 -1.64 -0.25
C SER A 6 -17.27 -2.48 0.44
N ALA A 7 -17.67 -3.66 0.87
CA ALA A 7 -16.76 -4.76 1.21
C ALA A 7 -15.77 -5.07 0.07
N GLU A 8 -15.83 -4.30 -1.00
CA GLU A 8 -15.08 -4.45 -2.24
C GLU A 8 -13.57 -4.21 -2.09
N CYS A 9 -13.15 -3.53 -1.05
CA CYS A 9 -11.74 -3.23 -0.82
C CYS A 9 -11.16 -3.89 0.45
N GLU A 10 -11.90 -4.79 1.09
CA GLU A 10 -11.39 -5.43 2.30
C GLU A 10 -10.19 -6.32 1.97
N THR A 11 -9.08 -6.08 2.68
CA THR A 11 -7.87 -6.88 2.52
C THR A 11 -8.06 -8.27 3.13
N PRO A 12 -7.91 -9.35 2.37
CA PRO A 12 -8.03 -10.71 2.88
C PRO A 12 -7.03 -10.98 4.01
N SER A 13 -7.44 -11.72 5.02
CA SER A 13 -6.59 -12.05 6.18
C SER A 13 -5.30 -12.78 5.80
N SER A 14 -5.31 -13.58 4.74
CA SER A 14 -4.12 -14.23 4.18
C SER A 14 -3.10 -13.22 3.64
N ILE A 15 -3.56 -12.16 3.00
CA ILE A 15 -2.69 -11.07 2.49
C ILE A 15 -2.13 -10.27 3.65
N ILE A 16 -2.94 -9.96 4.67
CA ILE A 16 -2.49 -9.29 5.89
C ILE A 16 -1.38 -10.08 6.57
N LYS A 17 -1.58 -11.39 6.77
CA LYS A 17 -0.60 -12.28 7.38
C LYS A 17 0.70 -12.36 6.56
N LEU A 18 0.58 -12.46 5.23
CA LEU A 18 1.73 -12.49 4.33
C LEU A 18 2.50 -11.18 4.39
N ALA A 19 1.79 -10.05 4.29
CA ALA A 19 2.39 -8.72 4.37
C ALA A 19 3.14 -8.51 5.68
N TYR A 20 2.52 -8.83 6.80
CA TYR A 20 3.15 -8.71 8.11
C TYR A 20 4.42 -9.57 8.24
N LYS A 21 4.39 -10.81 7.74
CA LYS A 21 5.58 -11.69 7.72
C LYS A 21 6.71 -11.13 6.85
N ILE A 22 6.39 -10.55 5.68
CA ILE A 22 7.40 -9.92 4.80
C ILE A 22 7.99 -8.68 5.48
N LEU A 23 7.16 -7.85 6.12
CA LEU A 23 7.59 -6.66 6.82
C LEU A 23 8.45 -6.97 8.03
N ASN A 24 8.20 -8.10 8.72
CA ASN A 24 8.96 -8.57 9.87
C ASN A 24 9.18 -7.47 10.90
N SER A 25 8.06 -6.83 11.32
CA SER A 25 8.08 -5.73 12.26
C SER A 25 8.52 -6.16 13.65
N LYS A 26 9.28 -5.28 14.32
CA LYS A 26 9.71 -5.38 15.72
C LYS A 26 9.26 -4.11 16.43
N ASN A 27 10.17 -3.33 16.98
CA ASN A 27 9.88 -2.02 17.60
C ASN A 27 9.89 -0.91 16.53
N ASP A 28 9.02 -1.06 15.51
CA ASP A 28 9.01 -0.23 14.32
C ASP A 28 7.83 0.76 14.34
N ARG A 29 7.95 1.82 13.55
CA ARG A 29 6.82 2.66 13.15
C ARG A 29 6.12 1.99 11.96
N VAL A 30 4.97 1.39 12.24
CA VAL A 30 4.17 0.63 11.26
C VAL A 30 3.03 1.49 10.73
N ALA A 31 2.90 1.61 9.43
CA ALA A 31 1.83 2.37 8.79
C ALA A 31 0.98 1.53 7.84
N ASP A 32 -0.30 1.89 7.75
CA ASP A 32 -1.20 1.50 6.66
C ASP A 32 -1.75 2.77 5.98
N LEU A 33 -1.32 3.02 4.75
CA LEU A 33 -1.63 4.27 4.05
C LEU A 33 -3.01 4.29 3.36
N CYS A 34 -3.80 3.21 3.50
CA CYS A 34 -5.21 3.13 3.11
C CYS A 34 -5.89 2.17 4.07
N SER A 35 -5.98 2.55 5.35
CA SER A 35 -6.18 1.62 6.46
C SER A 35 -7.57 0.98 6.52
N GLY A 36 -8.57 1.56 5.85
CA GLY A 36 -9.92 1.08 5.92
C GLY A 36 -10.39 1.02 7.39
N VAL A 37 -11.01 -0.08 7.76
CA VAL A 37 -11.43 -0.35 9.15
C VAL A 37 -10.29 -0.85 10.06
N GLY A 38 -9.05 -0.66 9.67
CA GLY A 38 -7.86 -0.97 10.48
C GLY A 38 -7.49 -2.46 10.56
N ASN A 39 -7.85 -3.29 9.60
CA ASN A 39 -7.60 -4.74 9.67
C ASN A 39 -6.12 -5.10 9.77
N PHE A 40 -5.26 -4.46 8.96
CA PHE A 40 -3.81 -4.70 9.01
C PHE A 40 -3.20 -4.18 10.32
N LEU A 41 -3.55 -2.97 10.74
CA LEU A 41 -3.05 -2.37 11.99
C LEU A 41 -3.50 -3.16 13.22
N THR A 42 -4.75 -3.62 13.26
CA THR A 42 -5.24 -4.52 14.31
C THR A 42 -4.43 -5.83 14.35
N PHE A 43 -4.13 -6.41 13.20
CA PHE A 43 -3.28 -7.60 13.15
C PHE A 43 -1.86 -7.32 13.66
N ALA A 44 -1.27 -6.17 13.29
CA ALA A 44 0.04 -5.75 13.77
C ALA A 44 0.06 -5.56 15.29
N ALA A 45 -0.96 -4.90 15.86
CA ALA A 45 -1.12 -4.72 17.31
C ALA A 45 -1.20 -6.06 18.06
N LEU A 46 -1.94 -7.03 17.51
CA LEU A 46 -2.04 -8.38 18.08
C LEU A 46 -0.71 -9.17 18.07
N GLN A 47 0.20 -8.82 17.16
CA GLN A 47 1.50 -9.51 17.06
C GLN A 47 2.59 -8.83 17.90
N ASN A 48 2.49 -7.52 18.11
CA ASN A 48 3.53 -6.75 18.79
C ASN A 48 2.94 -5.47 19.39
N ASP A 49 2.99 -5.34 20.71
CA ASP A 49 2.51 -4.19 21.47
C ASP A 49 3.55 -3.05 21.60
N GLU A 50 4.79 -3.26 21.17
CA GLU A 50 5.88 -2.27 21.22
C GLU A 50 5.99 -1.41 19.96
N CYS A 51 5.29 -1.75 18.87
CA CYS A 51 5.31 -0.92 17.66
C CYS A 51 4.34 0.27 17.78
N SER A 52 4.70 1.42 17.20
CA SER A 52 3.75 2.50 17.00
C SER A 52 3.00 2.30 15.68
N LEU A 53 1.70 2.61 15.67
CA LEU A 53 0.79 2.34 14.57
C LEU A 53 0.25 3.64 13.99
N TYR A 54 0.32 3.76 12.68
CA TYR A 54 -0.24 4.89 11.94
C TYR A 54 -1.18 4.40 10.84
N GLY A 55 -2.35 4.99 10.76
CA GLY A 55 -3.31 4.76 9.66
C GLY A 55 -3.73 6.05 9.01
N VAL A 56 -4.05 6.01 7.72
CA VAL A 56 -4.80 7.09 7.08
C VAL A 56 -5.95 6.51 6.28
N GLU A 57 -7.13 7.13 6.45
CA GLU A 57 -8.36 6.69 5.81
C GLU A 57 -9.20 7.90 5.40
N ILE A 58 -9.73 7.85 4.18
CA ILE A 58 -10.54 8.95 3.63
C ILE A 58 -12.02 8.86 4.01
N ASN A 59 -12.47 7.67 4.37
CA ASN A 59 -13.86 7.42 4.77
C ASN A 59 -14.02 7.58 6.28
N THR A 60 -14.80 8.58 6.70
CA THR A 60 -15.03 8.90 8.11
C THR A 60 -15.57 7.73 8.95
N GLN A 61 -16.44 6.87 8.36
CA GLN A 61 -16.99 5.72 9.11
C GLN A 61 -15.92 4.64 9.32
N ALA A 62 -15.10 4.38 8.31
CA ALA A 62 -14.02 3.40 8.40
C ALA A 62 -12.94 3.84 9.37
N GLU A 63 -12.59 5.11 9.32
CA GLU A 63 -11.63 5.74 10.23
C GLU A 63 -12.10 5.60 11.68
N ALA A 64 -13.35 5.99 12.01
CA ALA A 64 -13.92 5.86 13.34
C ALA A 64 -13.95 4.41 13.84
N ILE A 65 -14.28 3.45 12.96
CA ILE A 65 -14.22 2.02 13.30
C ILE A 65 -12.77 1.60 13.60
N SER A 66 -11.81 2.07 12.81
CA SER A 66 -10.38 1.78 13.02
C SER A 66 -9.89 2.30 14.37
N GLU A 67 -10.22 3.55 14.72
CA GLU A 67 -9.90 4.14 16.03
C GLU A 67 -10.46 3.31 17.19
N ILE A 68 -11.75 2.97 17.15
CA ILE A 68 -12.40 2.17 18.20
C ILE A 68 -11.72 0.80 18.32
N ARG A 69 -11.42 0.14 17.22
CA ARG A 69 -10.78 -1.19 17.23
C ARG A 69 -9.38 -1.16 17.80
N LEU A 70 -8.63 -0.10 17.52
CA LEU A 70 -7.23 0.03 17.95
C LEU A 70 -7.11 0.58 19.37
N SER A 71 -8.13 1.25 19.90
CA SER A 71 -8.12 1.80 21.26
C SER A 71 -8.03 0.75 22.38
N ILE A 72 -8.25 -0.52 22.08
CA ILE A 72 -8.15 -1.63 23.07
C ILE A 72 -6.71 -2.17 23.23
N PHE A 73 -5.77 -1.73 22.39
CA PHE A 73 -4.37 -2.13 22.45
C PHE A 73 -3.52 -1.10 23.19
N ASN A 74 -2.36 -1.52 23.67
CA ASN A 74 -1.41 -0.62 24.39
C ASN A 74 -0.47 0.13 23.45
N ASN A 75 -0.54 -0.15 22.14
CA ASN A 75 0.28 0.52 21.14
C ASN A 75 0.02 2.05 21.14
N GLU A 76 1.03 2.83 20.81
CA GLU A 76 0.82 4.22 20.37
C GLU A 76 0.14 4.19 18.99
N VAL A 77 -1.06 4.77 18.88
CA VAL A 77 -1.88 4.72 17.66
C VAL A 77 -2.24 6.14 17.22
N GLU A 78 -2.04 6.43 15.94
CA GLU A 78 -2.51 7.63 15.28
C GLU A 78 -3.31 7.23 14.02
N ILE A 79 -4.59 7.60 13.94
CA ILE A 79 -5.40 7.43 12.73
C ILE A 79 -5.76 8.81 12.18
N GLU A 80 -5.36 9.08 10.94
CA GLU A 80 -5.58 10.36 10.27
C GLU A 80 -6.74 10.23 9.29
N LEU A 81 -7.78 11.05 9.46
CA LEU A 81 -8.85 11.18 8.50
C LEU A 81 -8.39 12.05 7.33
N GLY A 82 -8.22 11.46 6.15
CA GLY A 82 -7.77 12.22 4.98
C GLY A 82 -7.33 11.35 3.81
N SER A 83 -6.78 12.02 2.80
CA SER A 83 -6.21 11.34 1.65
C SER A 83 -4.78 10.88 1.93
N ALA A 84 -4.48 9.62 1.62
CA ALA A 84 -3.12 9.10 1.67
C ALA A 84 -2.10 9.96 0.89
N LEU A 85 -2.54 10.64 -0.16
CA LEU A 85 -1.68 11.52 -0.97
C LEU A 85 -1.43 12.90 -0.35
N GLU A 86 -2.09 13.22 0.75
CA GLU A 86 -1.97 14.50 1.47
C GLU A 86 -1.20 14.41 2.78
N ILE A 87 -0.77 13.22 3.19
CA ILE A 87 0.08 13.01 4.38
C ILE A 87 1.30 13.93 4.34
N SER A 88 1.67 14.48 5.50
CA SER A 88 2.86 15.32 5.63
C SER A 88 4.13 14.60 5.17
N LYS A 89 4.95 15.27 4.37
CA LYS A 89 6.21 14.70 3.82
C LYS A 89 7.21 14.28 4.89
N ASP A 90 7.10 14.86 6.09
CA ASP A 90 8.01 14.60 7.18
C ASP A 90 7.68 13.29 7.92
N LYS A 91 6.46 12.77 7.74
CA LYS A 91 6.08 11.47 8.31
C LYS A 91 6.82 10.36 7.57
N LYS A 92 7.65 9.62 8.30
CA LYS A 92 8.40 8.47 7.80
C LYS A 92 8.11 7.25 8.66
N PHE A 93 8.06 6.09 8.01
CA PHE A 93 7.70 4.82 8.64
C PHE A 93 8.71 3.73 8.26
N ASP A 94 8.93 2.81 9.20
CA ASP A 94 9.88 1.72 9.00
C ASP A 94 9.23 0.55 8.25
N LYS A 95 7.92 0.36 8.50
CA LYS A 95 7.12 -0.68 7.85
C LYS A 95 5.84 -0.06 7.33
N ILE A 96 5.60 -0.22 6.04
CA ILE A 96 4.37 0.27 5.41
C ILE A 96 3.63 -0.88 4.75
N PHE A 97 2.36 -1.01 5.05
CA PHE A 97 1.39 -1.74 4.24
C PHE A 97 0.54 -0.74 3.46
N CYS A 98 0.12 -1.10 2.27
CA CYS A 98 -0.84 -0.32 1.52
C CYS A 98 -1.64 -1.21 0.56
N ASN A 99 -2.95 -1.24 0.75
CA ASN A 99 -3.90 -1.78 -0.20
C ASN A 99 -4.79 -0.62 -0.67
N TYR A 100 -4.30 0.16 -1.63
CA TYR A 100 -4.98 1.35 -2.13
C TYR A 100 -6.17 0.99 -3.04
N PRO A 101 -7.14 1.90 -3.25
CA PRO A 101 -8.27 1.66 -4.16
C PRO A 101 -7.81 1.62 -5.61
N TRP A 102 -7.95 0.46 -6.28
CA TRP A 102 -7.47 0.23 -7.65
C TRP A 102 -8.37 0.85 -8.71
N GLY A 103 -7.76 1.23 -9.84
CA GLY A 103 -8.47 1.65 -11.04
C GLY A 103 -9.06 3.06 -10.99
N ILE A 104 -8.76 3.84 -9.96
CA ILE A 104 -9.23 5.22 -9.87
C ILE A 104 -8.45 6.10 -10.85
N ARG A 105 -9.17 7.01 -11.51
CA ARG A 105 -8.55 8.01 -12.37
C ARG A 105 -8.02 9.17 -11.51
N PRO A 106 -6.82 9.69 -11.81
CA PRO A 106 -6.18 10.75 -11.02
C PRO A 106 -7.06 11.98 -10.77
N GLN A 107 -7.85 12.39 -11.75
CA GLN A 107 -8.73 13.56 -11.64
C GLN A 107 -9.83 13.46 -10.57
N TYR A 108 -10.08 12.27 -10.05
CA TYR A 108 -11.09 12.05 -8.99
C TYR A 108 -10.46 11.90 -7.61
N MET A 109 -9.17 12.17 -7.47
CA MET A 109 -8.45 11.97 -6.22
C MET A 109 -7.97 13.29 -5.61
N LEU A 110 -8.10 13.40 -4.30
CA LEU A 110 -7.49 14.48 -3.53
C LEU A 110 -5.97 14.27 -3.44
N GLY A 111 -5.21 15.35 -3.48
CA GLY A 111 -3.76 15.32 -3.31
C GLY A 111 -2.94 15.00 -4.57
N VAL A 112 -3.56 14.68 -5.71
CA VAL A 112 -2.84 14.35 -6.96
C VAL A 112 -1.97 15.50 -7.43
N GLU A 113 -2.47 16.74 -7.43
CA GLU A 113 -1.69 17.91 -7.85
C GLU A 113 -0.46 18.11 -6.98
N ARG A 114 -0.60 17.93 -5.67
CA ARG A 114 0.52 17.99 -4.72
C ARG A 114 1.58 16.94 -5.04
N LYS A 115 1.18 15.72 -5.39
CA LYS A 115 2.09 14.65 -5.77
C LYS A 115 2.74 14.89 -7.13
N LEU A 116 2.00 15.39 -8.09
CA LEU A 116 2.58 15.82 -9.38
C LEU A 116 3.72 16.82 -9.15
N ASN A 117 3.50 17.84 -8.32
CA ASN A 117 4.53 18.83 -8.01
C ASN A 117 5.74 18.23 -7.28
N THR A 118 5.53 17.18 -6.49
CA THR A 118 6.62 16.49 -5.77
C THR A 118 7.44 15.58 -6.68
N PHE A 119 6.80 14.91 -7.64
CA PHE A 119 7.44 13.91 -8.50
C PHE A 119 7.77 14.43 -9.91
N ASP A 120 7.35 15.65 -10.27
CA ASP A 120 7.42 16.16 -11.64
C ASP A 120 8.82 16.03 -12.27
N GLU A 121 9.87 16.34 -11.52
CA GLU A 121 11.25 16.21 -11.99
C GLU A 121 11.73 14.76 -12.03
N ARG A 122 11.33 13.95 -11.05
CA ARG A 122 11.77 12.55 -10.91
C ARG A 122 10.97 11.60 -11.78
N MET A 123 9.68 11.85 -11.96
CA MET A 123 8.73 10.98 -12.66
C MET A 123 7.77 11.76 -13.56
N PRO A 124 8.26 12.46 -14.60
CA PRO A 124 7.42 13.29 -15.48
C PRO A 124 6.35 12.49 -16.22
N GLU A 125 6.51 11.17 -16.29
CA GLU A 125 5.54 10.26 -16.90
C GLU A 125 4.22 10.18 -16.14
N LEU A 126 4.19 10.56 -14.85
CA LEU A 126 2.96 10.55 -14.02
C LEU A 126 1.84 11.38 -14.63
N LYS A 127 2.15 12.49 -15.29
CA LYS A 127 1.17 13.33 -16.00
C LYS A 127 0.43 12.61 -17.14
N LYS A 128 0.95 11.47 -17.59
CA LYS A 128 0.44 10.71 -18.74
C LYS A 128 -0.25 9.40 -18.36
N ILE A 129 -0.35 9.09 -17.07
CA ILE A 129 -1.01 7.86 -16.64
C ILE A 129 -2.52 8.06 -16.52
N ALA A 130 -3.26 7.03 -16.90
CA ALA A 130 -4.73 7.06 -16.86
C ALA A 130 -5.31 6.60 -15.51
N ILE A 131 -4.52 5.88 -14.69
CA ILE A 131 -4.94 5.25 -13.44
C ILE A 131 -3.97 5.64 -12.33
N ALA A 132 -4.49 5.94 -11.16
CA ALA A 132 -3.75 6.53 -10.04
C ALA A 132 -2.80 5.58 -9.30
N ASP A 133 -2.72 4.31 -9.66
CA ASP A 133 -1.94 3.28 -8.97
C ASP A 133 -0.50 3.71 -8.67
N TRP A 134 0.16 4.33 -9.64
CA TRP A 134 1.54 4.83 -9.47
C TRP A 134 1.68 5.97 -8.47
N TYR A 135 0.64 6.79 -8.28
CA TYR A 135 0.66 7.83 -7.25
C TYR A 135 0.74 7.22 -5.85
N PHE A 136 -0.03 6.16 -5.60
CA PHE A 136 0.03 5.45 -4.32
C PHE A 136 1.36 4.74 -4.11
N ILE A 137 1.86 4.02 -5.12
CA ILE A 137 3.13 3.29 -5.04
C ILE A 137 4.29 4.25 -4.73
N LEU A 138 4.37 5.39 -5.43
CA LEU A 138 5.41 6.39 -5.18
C LEU A 138 5.21 7.11 -3.85
N ASN A 139 3.97 7.32 -3.42
CA ASN A 139 3.66 7.86 -2.10
C ASN A 139 4.19 6.94 -0.98
N VAL A 140 4.02 5.64 -1.11
CA VAL A 140 4.60 4.65 -0.18
C VAL A 140 6.12 4.80 -0.12
N VAL A 141 6.81 4.89 -1.27
CA VAL A 141 8.28 5.08 -1.31
C VAL A 141 8.69 6.38 -0.62
N ASP A 142 7.94 7.46 -0.83
CA ASP A 142 8.24 8.75 -0.21
C ASP A 142 8.14 8.71 1.32
N HIS A 143 7.23 7.91 1.86
CA HIS A 143 7.03 7.78 3.30
C HIS A 143 7.88 6.70 3.96
N LEU A 144 8.67 5.93 3.22
CA LEU A 144 9.63 5.00 3.81
C LEU A 144 10.77 5.75 4.52
N SER A 145 11.14 5.28 5.70
CA SER A 145 12.43 5.60 6.33
C SER A 145 13.60 5.03 5.51
N GLU A 146 14.83 5.41 5.81
CA GLU A 146 16.01 5.00 5.02
C GLU A 146 16.17 3.47 4.96
N ASN A 147 15.88 2.76 6.04
CA ASN A 147 15.92 1.29 6.11
C ASN A 147 14.52 0.67 6.09
N GLY A 148 13.53 1.45 5.67
CA GLY A 148 12.14 1.05 5.66
C GLY A 148 11.85 -0.01 4.59
N LYS A 149 10.81 -0.81 4.86
CA LYS A 149 10.26 -1.80 3.92
C LYS A 149 8.75 -1.62 3.79
N ALA A 150 8.25 -1.73 2.57
CA ALA A 150 6.81 -1.69 2.34
C ALA A 150 6.32 -2.91 1.56
N VAL A 151 5.06 -3.24 1.79
CA VAL A 151 4.29 -4.23 1.05
C VAL A 151 3.06 -3.54 0.47
N VAL A 152 2.94 -3.56 -0.84
CA VAL A 152 1.84 -2.93 -1.57
C VAL A 152 1.05 -3.98 -2.34
N ALA A 153 -0.24 -4.09 -2.04
CA ALA A 153 -1.16 -4.90 -2.85
C ALA A 153 -1.62 -4.10 -4.07
N THR A 154 -1.51 -4.68 -5.26
CA THR A 154 -1.78 -3.99 -6.51
C THR A 154 -2.35 -4.92 -7.59
N THR A 155 -2.85 -4.36 -8.68
CA THR A 155 -3.23 -5.14 -9.86
C THR A 155 -2.01 -5.56 -10.68
N ASN A 156 -2.10 -6.68 -11.40
CA ASN A 156 -1.02 -7.13 -12.28
C ASN A 156 -0.69 -6.12 -13.40
N GLY A 157 -1.61 -5.21 -13.74
CA GLY A 157 -1.37 -4.17 -14.73
C GLY A 157 -0.09 -3.36 -14.48
N ILE A 158 0.24 -3.14 -13.22
CA ILE A 158 1.48 -2.44 -12.81
C ILE A 158 2.73 -3.15 -13.30
N THR A 159 2.72 -4.47 -13.40
CA THR A 159 3.90 -5.27 -13.74
C THR A 159 4.18 -5.33 -15.24
N TRP A 160 3.18 -5.16 -16.12
CA TRP A 160 3.35 -5.36 -17.57
C TRP A 160 2.85 -4.21 -18.47
N ASN A 161 2.01 -3.30 -17.99
CA ASN A 161 1.51 -2.18 -18.82
C ASN A 161 2.67 -1.40 -19.46
N GLY A 162 2.49 -1.07 -20.74
CA GLY A 162 3.45 -0.31 -21.55
C GLY A 162 3.39 1.21 -21.32
N GLY A 163 3.97 1.98 -22.24
CA GLY A 163 3.90 3.44 -22.25
C GLY A 163 4.51 4.11 -21.01
N ALA A 164 3.78 5.06 -20.43
CA ALA A 164 4.21 5.80 -19.24
C ALA A 164 4.45 4.88 -18.03
N SER A 165 3.60 3.89 -17.83
CA SER A 165 3.71 2.90 -16.75
C SER A 165 5.03 2.11 -16.82
N LYS A 166 5.44 1.70 -18.02
CA LYS A 166 6.74 1.03 -18.24
C LYS A 166 7.90 1.93 -17.80
N LYS A 167 7.88 3.21 -18.19
CA LYS A 167 8.95 4.15 -17.86
C LYS A 167 9.05 4.42 -16.36
N ILE A 168 7.90 4.55 -15.67
CA ILE A 168 7.86 4.71 -14.21
C ILE A 168 8.46 3.48 -13.53
N ARG A 169 8.07 2.28 -13.97
CA ARG A 169 8.60 1.00 -13.45
C ARG A 169 10.11 0.88 -13.63
N GLU A 170 10.62 1.23 -14.83
CA GLU A 170 12.06 1.24 -15.11
C GLU A 170 12.83 2.20 -14.18
N ARG A 171 12.26 3.39 -13.91
CA ARG A 171 12.86 4.34 -12.98
C ARG A 171 12.84 3.83 -11.55
N LEU A 172 11.70 3.26 -11.10
CA LEU A 172 11.57 2.68 -9.77
C LEU A 172 12.67 1.62 -9.52
N ILE A 173 12.90 0.74 -10.50
CA ILE A 173 13.96 -0.27 -10.42
C ILE A 173 15.36 0.38 -10.40
N LYS A 174 15.63 1.34 -11.31
CA LYS A 174 16.92 2.03 -11.37
C LYS A 174 17.24 2.83 -10.11
N MET A 175 16.22 3.32 -9.42
CA MET A 175 16.37 4.04 -8.14
C MET A 175 16.50 3.09 -6.94
N GLY A 176 16.50 1.77 -7.15
CA GLY A 176 16.66 0.78 -6.10
C GLY A 176 15.45 0.67 -5.15
N PHE A 177 14.25 0.96 -5.64
CA PHE A 177 13.06 0.96 -4.78
C PHE A 177 12.25 -0.34 -4.82
N LEU A 178 12.51 -1.23 -5.77
CA LEU A 178 11.78 -2.49 -5.91
C LEU A 178 12.65 -3.66 -5.45
N GLU A 179 12.20 -4.37 -4.41
CA GLU A 179 12.87 -5.57 -3.88
C GLU A 179 12.29 -6.86 -4.47
N ALA A 180 10.96 -6.96 -4.53
CA ALA A 180 10.32 -8.16 -5.06
C ALA A 180 8.95 -7.87 -5.68
N VAL A 181 8.54 -8.78 -6.58
CA VAL A 181 7.20 -8.87 -7.16
C VAL A 181 6.68 -10.28 -6.91
N ILE A 182 5.51 -10.41 -6.29
CA ILE A 182 4.87 -11.68 -5.99
C ILE A 182 3.53 -11.73 -6.72
N ALA A 183 3.40 -12.59 -7.73
CA ALA A 183 2.12 -12.87 -8.38
C ALA A 183 1.25 -13.70 -7.44
N LEU A 184 0.02 -13.25 -7.20
CA LEU A 184 -0.92 -13.91 -6.29
C LEU A 184 -1.88 -14.83 -7.03
N PRO A 185 -2.46 -15.85 -6.36
CA PRO A 185 -3.55 -16.64 -6.90
C PRO A 185 -4.73 -15.76 -7.32
N GLN A 186 -5.46 -16.20 -8.35
CA GLN A 186 -6.68 -15.50 -8.76
C GLN A 186 -7.74 -15.53 -7.66
N LYS A 187 -8.65 -14.56 -7.68
CA LYS A 187 -9.78 -14.45 -6.73
C LYS A 187 -9.38 -14.35 -5.26
N MET A 188 -8.17 -13.89 -4.97
CA MET A 188 -7.75 -13.63 -3.59
C MET A 188 -8.59 -12.53 -2.93
N PHE A 189 -8.96 -11.51 -3.68
CA PHE A 189 -9.86 -10.45 -3.23
C PHE A 189 -11.30 -10.79 -3.64
N ALA A 190 -12.22 -10.82 -2.68
CA ALA A 190 -13.58 -11.33 -2.86
C ALA A 190 -14.39 -10.57 -3.93
N SER A 191 -14.08 -9.29 -4.13
CA SER A 191 -14.79 -8.36 -4.99
C SER A 191 -14.33 -8.36 -6.44
N THR A 192 -13.22 -9.01 -6.78
CA THR A 192 -12.65 -8.90 -8.12
C THR A 192 -12.04 -10.20 -8.61
N ALA A 193 -12.24 -10.45 -9.92
CA ALA A 193 -11.51 -11.50 -10.63
C ALA A 193 -10.16 -11.01 -11.19
N ILE A 194 -9.80 -9.74 -10.94
CA ILE A 194 -8.55 -9.16 -11.44
C ILE A 194 -7.38 -9.88 -10.79
N ALA A 195 -6.42 -10.29 -11.60
CA ALA A 195 -5.17 -10.85 -11.11
C ALA A 195 -4.38 -9.77 -10.37
N THR A 196 -3.89 -10.11 -9.21
CA THR A 196 -3.23 -9.19 -8.29
C THR A 196 -1.80 -9.62 -7.99
N SER A 197 -0.99 -8.66 -7.59
CA SER A 197 0.39 -8.87 -7.16
C SER A 197 0.69 -8.12 -5.87
N ILE A 198 1.70 -8.56 -5.18
CA ILE A 198 2.36 -7.79 -4.12
C ILE A 198 3.66 -7.23 -4.67
N LEU A 199 3.88 -5.94 -4.44
CA LEU A 199 5.19 -5.31 -4.56
C LEU A 199 5.82 -5.21 -3.18
N VAL A 200 7.06 -5.66 -3.06
CA VAL A 200 7.89 -5.39 -1.89
C VAL A 200 8.82 -4.24 -2.25
N LEU A 201 8.70 -3.15 -1.51
CA LEU A 201 9.48 -1.94 -1.75
C LEU A 201 10.44 -1.71 -0.58
N SER A 202 11.63 -1.24 -0.90
CA SER A 202 12.64 -0.81 0.06
C SER A 202 13.48 0.30 -0.59
N LYS A 203 14.39 0.91 0.16
CA LYS A 203 15.38 1.81 -0.42
C LYS A 203 16.70 1.08 -0.63
N ASN A 204 17.47 1.54 -1.60
CA ASN A 204 18.84 1.07 -1.86
C ASN A 204 18.96 -0.40 -2.33
N ASN A 205 17.93 -0.97 -2.95
CA ASN A 205 18.01 -2.29 -3.58
C ASN A 205 18.51 -2.16 -5.03
N PHE A 206 19.80 -2.14 -5.24
CA PHE A 206 20.43 -2.02 -6.56
C PHE A 206 20.93 -3.35 -7.16
N GLU A 207 20.82 -4.47 -6.42
CA GLU A 207 21.35 -5.75 -6.85
C GLU A 207 20.41 -6.48 -7.81
N SER A 208 19.26 -6.87 -7.34
CA SER A 208 18.29 -7.64 -8.13
C SER A 208 16.87 -7.50 -7.62
N VAL A 209 15.90 -7.67 -8.52
CA VAL A 209 14.48 -7.78 -8.17
C VAL A 209 14.11 -9.25 -8.14
N ARG A 210 13.53 -9.71 -7.03
CA ARG A 210 13.05 -11.09 -6.89
C ARG A 210 11.65 -11.22 -7.46
N PHE A 211 11.44 -12.21 -8.33
CA PHE A 211 10.12 -12.56 -8.84
C PHE A 211 9.67 -13.88 -8.22
N VAL A 212 8.45 -13.88 -7.66
CA VAL A 212 7.83 -15.07 -7.06
C VAL A 212 6.49 -15.30 -7.74
N ASP A 213 6.33 -16.45 -8.35
CA ASP A 213 5.04 -16.88 -8.90
C ASP A 213 4.33 -17.76 -7.86
N ALA A 214 3.30 -17.19 -7.23
CA ALA A 214 2.43 -17.89 -6.30
C ALA A 214 1.02 -18.12 -6.90
N SER A 215 0.84 -17.89 -8.20
CA SER A 215 -0.47 -17.96 -8.88
C SER A 215 -1.14 -19.34 -8.81
N GLU A 216 -0.33 -20.40 -8.71
CA GLU A 216 -0.80 -21.79 -8.62
C GLU A 216 -0.98 -22.30 -7.18
N LEU A 217 -0.68 -21.47 -6.17
CA LEU A 217 -0.88 -21.89 -4.78
C LEU A 217 -2.36 -22.02 -4.47
N ALA A 218 -2.77 -23.20 -3.96
CA ALA A 218 -4.13 -23.41 -3.52
C ALA A 218 -4.47 -22.53 -2.32
N THR A 219 -5.58 -21.80 -2.40
CA THR A 219 -6.15 -21.12 -1.25
C THR A 219 -6.89 -22.15 -0.40
N VAL A 220 -6.34 -22.53 0.73
CA VAL A 220 -6.99 -23.44 1.67
C VAL A 220 -8.05 -22.66 2.45
N GLY A 221 -9.31 -22.97 2.16
CA GLY A 221 -10.48 -22.60 2.95
C GLY A 221 -10.93 -21.15 2.80
N ARG A 222 -12.16 -21.02 2.39
CA ARG A 222 -13.01 -19.85 2.68
C ARG A 222 -13.70 -20.08 4.03
#